data_bc650af19ff63b9a31d365f92ab0e2b4
#
_entry.id   bc650af19ff63b9a31d365f92ab0e2b4
#
_cell.length_a   1.000
_cell.length_b   1.000
_cell.length_c   1.000
_cell.angle_alpha   90.00
_cell.angle_beta   90.00
_cell.angle_gamma   90.00
#
_symmetry.space_group_name_H-M   'P 1'
#
loop_
_entity.id
_entity.type
_entity.pdbx_description
1 polymer ?
#
loop_
_entity_poly.entity_id
_entity_poly.type
_entity_poly.pdbx_seq_one_letter_code
_entity_poly.pdbx_strand_id
1 'polypeptide(L)'
;MKKFVFLVALFLVLNSESKGAVADSLIIKRISELATQVQKKYAPDKRTEYFSLRIQSSEPLTYVVEGSRPEAIEELKRLLKSEKINVQINAEVLPAKNLGDKTYGVANLSVSNNRYSPSHSAEMATQAILGTPVRILKKERGYYFVRTPDNYLSYSETAGITAMNQGEFEAWQKADKVVFIDTYGHAFSEALETSDPVSDLVSGNILQLLGTSGSFYKVSFPDKRLAYIPVKKAIPLAEWEKRPNPGAEQILKSARTMLGVPYLWGGTSTKGVDCSGFTKMSYFLNGIVLPRDASQQALVGEKIDIYEDETVSIDKCLSNLLPGDLLFFASDKKTLRVTHTAIYIGNGQFIQAAGLVRINSMIEGSANYDDFQSRTLVSARRMLNSIGKSEITRIDQHPYYKLLPNTVKN
;
A
#
# COMPACT_ATOMS: atom_id res chain seq x y z
N MET A 1 -61.77 -6.55 -40.89
CA MET A 1 -61.60 -6.08 -39.45
C MET A 1 -60.62 -6.91 -38.63
N LYS A 2 -60.30 -8.16 -38.98
CA LYS A 2 -59.37 -8.98 -38.14
C LYS A 2 -57.87 -8.66 -38.28
N LYS A 3 -57.41 -8.01 -39.37
CA LYS A 3 -55.98 -7.65 -39.55
C LYS A 3 -55.55 -6.39 -38.83
N PHE A 4 -56.47 -5.47 -38.48
CA PHE A 4 -56.15 -4.21 -37.78
C PHE A 4 -55.94 -4.39 -36.27
N VAL A 5 -56.62 -5.36 -35.66
CA VAL A 5 -56.50 -5.64 -34.21
C VAL A 5 -55.16 -6.27 -33.89
N PHE A 6 -54.58 -7.09 -34.79
CA PHE A 6 -53.28 -7.74 -34.58
C PHE A 6 -52.08 -6.72 -34.63
N LEU A 7 -52.20 -5.69 -35.50
CA LEU A 7 -51.15 -4.67 -35.61
C LEU A 7 -51.11 -3.71 -34.38
N VAL A 8 -52.27 -3.42 -33.79
CA VAL A 8 -52.36 -2.58 -32.59
C VAL A 8 -51.84 -3.33 -31.35
N ALA A 9 -52.11 -4.65 -31.25
CA ALA A 9 -51.58 -5.45 -30.16
C ALA A 9 -50.04 -5.62 -30.23
N LEU A 10 -49.48 -5.79 -31.44
CA LEU A 10 -48.03 -5.88 -31.63
C LEU A 10 -47.31 -4.55 -31.32
N PHE A 11 -47.92 -3.40 -31.67
CA PHE A 11 -47.37 -2.07 -31.35
C PHE A 11 -47.42 -1.75 -29.83
N LEU A 12 -48.46 -2.24 -29.13
CA LEU A 12 -48.57 -2.09 -27.69
C LEU A 12 -47.57 -2.97 -26.91
N VAL A 13 -47.30 -4.20 -27.39
CA VAL A 13 -46.30 -5.09 -26.82
C VAL A 13 -44.88 -4.53 -27.02
N LEU A 14 -44.54 -4.08 -28.24
CA LEU A 14 -43.25 -3.46 -28.53
C LEU A 14 -43.03 -2.15 -27.74
N ASN A 15 -44.09 -1.34 -27.52
CA ASN A 15 -43.98 -0.13 -26.69
C ASN A 15 -43.91 -0.43 -25.18
N SER A 16 -44.46 -1.54 -24.71
CA SER A 16 -44.35 -1.95 -23.30
C SER A 16 -42.97 -2.53 -22.99
N GLU A 17 -42.38 -3.32 -23.90
CA GLU A 17 -40.98 -3.81 -23.73
C GLU A 17 -39.97 -2.68 -23.81
N SER A 18 -40.13 -1.71 -24.70
CA SER A 18 -39.22 -0.56 -24.78
C SER A 18 -39.32 0.35 -23.56
N LYS A 19 -40.51 0.54 -22.98
CA LYS A 19 -40.71 1.31 -21.75
C LYS A 19 -40.15 0.60 -20.52
N GLY A 20 -40.27 -0.72 -20.45
CA GLY A 20 -39.65 -1.53 -19.39
C GLY A 20 -38.13 -1.42 -19.41
N ALA A 21 -37.50 -1.65 -20.54
CA ALA A 21 -36.07 -1.56 -20.73
C ALA A 21 -35.48 -0.15 -20.38
N VAL A 22 -36.24 0.91 -20.75
CA VAL A 22 -35.85 2.30 -20.40
C VAL A 22 -36.00 2.57 -18.92
N ALA A 23 -37.06 2.08 -18.27
CA ALA A 23 -37.27 2.23 -16.83
C ALA A 23 -36.20 1.49 -16.04
N ASP A 24 -35.84 0.28 -16.43
CA ASP A 24 -34.76 -0.50 -15.80
C ASP A 24 -33.40 0.20 -15.96
N SER A 25 -33.12 0.76 -17.13
CA SER A 25 -31.89 1.54 -17.35
C SER A 25 -31.79 2.79 -16.45
N LEU A 26 -32.90 3.49 -16.21
CA LEU A 26 -32.95 4.64 -15.31
C LEU A 26 -32.73 4.22 -13.84
N ILE A 27 -33.31 3.11 -13.41
CA ILE A 27 -33.13 2.55 -12.07
C ILE A 27 -31.65 2.15 -11.88
N ILE A 28 -31.05 1.43 -12.81
CA ILE A 28 -29.64 1.03 -12.76
C ILE A 28 -28.73 2.25 -12.65
N LYS A 29 -28.99 3.29 -13.48
CA LYS A 29 -28.25 4.57 -13.41
C LYS A 29 -28.38 5.20 -12.03
N ARG A 30 -29.60 5.29 -11.48
CA ARG A 30 -29.82 5.88 -10.15
C ARG A 30 -29.12 5.13 -9.05
N ILE A 31 -29.15 3.80 -9.06
CA ILE A 31 -28.43 2.95 -8.09
C ILE A 31 -26.91 3.22 -8.18
N SER A 32 -26.37 3.37 -9.37
CA SER A 32 -24.95 3.68 -9.58
C SER A 32 -24.57 5.07 -9.05
N GLU A 33 -25.44 6.06 -9.19
CA GLU A 33 -25.25 7.41 -8.61
C GLU A 33 -25.23 7.36 -7.07
N LEU A 34 -26.20 6.63 -6.45
CA LEU A 34 -26.24 6.44 -5.00
C LEU A 34 -24.99 5.72 -4.48
N ALA A 35 -24.57 4.66 -5.16
CA ALA A 35 -23.32 3.95 -4.82
C ALA A 35 -22.10 4.86 -4.94
N THR A 36 -22.05 5.73 -5.95
CA THR A 36 -20.98 6.73 -6.09
C THR A 36 -20.99 7.75 -4.95
N GLN A 37 -22.17 8.18 -4.49
CA GLN A 37 -22.30 9.05 -3.33
C GLN A 37 -21.77 8.38 -2.06
N VAL A 38 -22.15 7.12 -1.84
CA VAL A 38 -21.66 6.33 -0.70
C VAL A 38 -20.15 6.14 -0.77
N GLN A 39 -19.63 5.81 -1.96
CA GLN A 39 -18.18 5.64 -2.15
C GLN A 39 -17.42 6.92 -1.83
N LYS A 40 -17.88 8.09 -2.29
CA LYS A 40 -17.24 9.38 -1.99
C LYS A 40 -17.21 9.69 -0.49
N LYS A 41 -18.23 9.25 0.26
CA LYS A 41 -18.35 9.49 1.70
C LYS A 41 -17.52 8.52 2.56
N TYR A 42 -17.55 7.22 2.22
CA TYR A 42 -16.99 6.15 3.07
C TYR A 42 -15.70 5.52 2.54
N ALA A 43 -15.43 5.65 1.25
CA ALA A 43 -14.23 5.15 0.58
C ALA A 43 -13.68 6.18 -0.43
N PRO A 44 -13.37 7.43 0.04
CA PRO A 44 -12.88 8.51 -0.83
C PRO A 44 -11.52 8.16 -1.47
N ASP A 45 -10.66 7.51 -0.71
CA ASP A 45 -9.40 6.93 -1.23
C ASP A 45 -9.55 5.41 -1.39
N LYS A 46 -9.68 4.97 -2.64
CA LYS A 46 -9.82 3.54 -2.99
C LYS A 46 -8.58 2.70 -2.70
N ARG A 47 -7.45 3.36 -2.40
CA ARG A 47 -6.20 2.70 -2.05
C ARG A 47 -6.20 2.22 -0.61
N THR A 48 -7.05 2.82 0.26
CA THR A 48 -7.12 2.52 1.69
C THR A 48 -8.46 1.95 2.14
N GLU A 49 -9.55 2.32 1.43
CA GLU A 49 -10.90 1.82 1.73
C GLU A 49 -11.55 1.23 0.49
N TYR A 50 -12.24 0.12 0.69
CA TYR A 50 -12.90 -0.62 -0.39
C TYR A 50 -14.42 -0.52 -0.28
N PHE A 51 -15.03 -0.15 -1.40
CA PHE A 51 -16.47 -0.24 -1.62
C PHE A 51 -16.74 -0.55 -3.09
N SER A 52 -17.52 -1.57 -3.35
CA SER A 52 -17.87 -1.97 -4.70
C SER A 52 -19.33 -2.37 -4.80
N LEU A 53 -19.94 -2.02 -5.93
CA LEU A 53 -21.26 -2.42 -6.33
C LEU A 53 -21.16 -3.05 -7.71
N ARG A 54 -21.72 -4.25 -7.89
CA ARG A 54 -21.77 -4.92 -9.19
C ARG A 54 -23.08 -5.65 -9.37
N ILE A 55 -23.60 -5.69 -10.60
CA ILE A 55 -24.77 -6.49 -10.94
C ILE A 55 -24.37 -7.98 -10.90
N GLN A 56 -25.14 -8.78 -10.18
CA GLN A 56 -25.00 -10.24 -10.12
C GLN A 56 -25.95 -10.92 -11.09
N SER A 57 -27.20 -10.43 -11.20
CA SER A 57 -28.23 -10.93 -12.10
C SER A 57 -29.08 -9.78 -12.58
N SER A 58 -29.54 -9.83 -13.81
CA SER A 58 -30.51 -8.88 -14.38
C SER A 58 -31.96 -9.29 -14.11
N GLU A 59 -32.20 -10.58 -13.90
CA GLU A 59 -33.56 -11.15 -13.70
C GLU A 59 -33.54 -12.21 -12.59
N PRO A 60 -34.04 -11.88 -11.37
CA PRO A 60 -34.37 -10.55 -10.88
C PRO A 60 -33.11 -9.69 -10.71
N LEU A 61 -33.28 -8.36 -10.83
CA LEU A 61 -32.15 -7.43 -10.65
C LEU A 61 -31.55 -7.56 -9.25
N THR A 62 -30.36 -8.11 -9.20
CA THR A 62 -29.64 -8.41 -7.96
C THR A 62 -28.25 -7.81 -8.01
N TYR A 63 -27.86 -7.15 -6.93
CA TYR A 63 -26.53 -6.57 -6.76
C TYR A 63 -25.71 -7.31 -5.71
N VAL A 64 -24.42 -7.42 -5.94
CA VAL A 64 -23.44 -7.71 -4.90
C VAL A 64 -22.81 -6.39 -4.45
N VAL A 65 -22.80 -6.16 -3.15
CA VAL A 65 -22.16 -5.01 -2.51
C VAL A 65 -21.10 -5.53 -1.57
N GLU A 66 -19.85 -5.14 -1.79
CA GLU A 66 -18.72 -5.48 -0.92
C GLU A 66 -18.11 -4.20 -0.35
N GLY A 67 -17.77 -4.20 0.94
CA GLY A 67 -17.15 -3.04 1.58
C GLY A 67 -16.27 -3.38 2.77
N SER A 68 -15.20 -2.60 2.95
CA SER A 68 -14.34 -2.67 4.14
C SER A 68 -14.99 -2.01 5.37
N ARG A 69 -16.02 -1.18 5.15
CA ARG A 69 -16.77 -0.45 6.18
C ARG A 69 -18.23 -0.84 6.16
N PRO A 70 -18.76 -1.44 7.25
CA PRO A 70 -20.18 -1.82 7.34
C PRO A 70 -21.14 -0.63 7.12
N GLU A 71 -20.74 0.56 7.59
CA GLU A 71 -21.56 1.78 7.50
C GLU A 71 -21.84 2.20 6.05
N ALA A 72 -20.91 1.91 5.13
CA ALA A 72 -21.09 2.20 3.71
C ALA A 72 -22.21 1.35 3.11
N ILE A 73 -22.27 0.08 3.49
CA ILE A 73 -23.29 -0.86 3.01
C ILE A 73 -24.66 -0.47 3.55
N GLU A 74 -24.74 -0.16 4.84
CA GLU A 74 -26.02 0.25 5.48
C GLU A 74 -26.51 1.60 4.93
N GLU A 75 -25.62 2.54 4.63
CA GLU A 75 -26.00 3.82 4.00
C GLU A 75 -26.57 3.60 2.60
N LEU A 76 -25.98 2.71 1.77
CA LEU A 76 -26.53 2.38 0.46
C LEU A 76 -27.95 1.80 0.59
N LYS A 77 -28.18 0.84 1.50
CA LYS A 77 -29.48 0.25 1.75
C LYS A 77 -30.52 1.30 2.18
N ARG A 78 -30.10 2.23 3.08
CA ARG A 78 -30.93 3.33 3.55
C ARG A 78 -31.35 4.26 2.40
N LEU A 79 -30.41 4.64 1.52
CA LEU A 79 -30.69 5.48 0.37
C LEU A 79 -31.64 4.82 -0.62
N LEU A 80 -31.40 3.55 -0.96
CA LEU A 80 -32.31 2.78 -1.83
C LEU A 80 -33.74 2.73 -1.27
N LYS A 81 -33.87 2.48 0.03
CA LYS A 81 -35.17 2.47 0.71
C LYS A 81 -35.88 3.83 0.67
N SER A 82 -35.12 4.93 0.91
CA SER A 82 -35.68 6.29 0.88
C SER A 82 -36.20 6.71 -0.49
N GLU A 83 -35.60 6.18 -1.57
CA GLU A 83 -36.05 6.42 -2.94
C GLU A 83 -37.04 5.36 -3.47
N LYS A 84 -37.48 4.45 -2.59
CA LYS A 84 -38.41 3.35 -2.93
C LYS A 84 -37.89 2.44 -4.06
N ILE A 85 -36.56 2.32 -4.20
CA ILE A 85 -35.94 1.42 -5.15
C ILE A 85 -35.87 0.03 -4.50
N ASN A 86 -36.64 -0.90 -5.06
CA ASN A 86 -36.72 -2.28 -4.56
C ASN A 86 -35.86 -3.20 -5.42
N VAL A 87 -34.65 -3.52 -4.95
CA VAL A 87 -33.70 -4.45 -5.59
C VAL A 87 -33.10 -5.38 -4.56
N GLN A 88 -32.74 -6.58 -5.00
CA GLN A 88 -32.07 -7.54 -4.12
C GLN A 88 -30.59 -7.13 -3.96
N ILE A 89 -30.14 -7.10 -2.69
CA ILE A 89 -28.76 -6.78 -2.33
C ILE A 89 -28.12 -7.94 -1.57
N ASN A 90 -27.12 -8.57 -2.17
CA ASN A 90 -26.24 -9.51 -1.52
C ASN A 90 -25.04 -8.73 -0.98
N ALA A 91 -25.05 -8.44 0.32
CA ALA A 91 -24.05 -7.62 0.98
C ALA A 91 -22.98 -8.45 1.68
N GLU A 92 -21.70 -8.09 1.50
CA GLU A 92 -20.57 -8.71 2.18
C GLU A 92 -19.66 -7.63 2.78
N VAL A 93 -19.51 -7.69 4.11
CA VAL A 93 -18.52 -6.88 4.83
C VAL A 93 -17.22 -7.66 4.87
N LEU A 94 -16.13 -7.01 4.43
CA LEU A 94 -14.81 -7.63 4.43
C LEU A 94 -14.17 -7.63 5.84
N PRO A 95 -13.47 -8.69 6.24
CA PRO A 95 -13.06 -9.88 5.47
C PRO A 95 -14.21 -10.79 5.05
N ALA A 96 -14.11 -11.31 3.80
CA ALA A 96 -15.12 -12.17 3.22
C ALA A 96 -15.29 -13.49 4.00
N LYS A 97 -16.53 -13.95 4.16
CA LYS A 97 -16.86 -15.14 4.96
C LYS A 97 -16.21 -16.44 4.45
N ASN A 98 -15.95 -16.53 3.14
CA ASN A 98 -15.31 -17.69 2.53
C ASN A 98 -13.82 -17.88 2.89
N LEU A 99 -13.20 -16.91 3.56
CA LEU A 99 -11.85 -17.05 4.12
C LEU A 99 -11.83 -17.93 5.40
N GLY A 100 -13.00 -18.16 6.02
CA GLY A 100 -13.06 -18.78 7.33
C GLY A 100 -12.33 -17.93 8.37
N ASP A 101 -11.41 -18.57 9.11
CA ASP A 101 -10.57 -17.92 10.13
C ASP A 101 -9.23 -17.39 9.59
N LYS A 102 -8.89 -17.65 8.30
CA LYS A 102 -7.61 -17.27 7.67
C LYS A 102 -7.64 -15.82 7.16
N THR A 103 -7.87 -14.87 8.05
CA THR A 103 -7.99 -13.44 7.73
C THR A 103 -6.74 -12.62 7.97
N TYR A 104 -5.64 -13.25 8.38
CA TYR A 104 -4.30 -12.69 8.52
C TYR A 104 -3.34 -13.38 7.56
N GLY A 105 -2.21 -12.77 7.32
CA GLY A 105 -1.15 -13.40 6.54
C GLY A 105 0.19 -12.70 6.74
N VAL A 106 1.25 -13.39 6.27
CA VAL A 106 2.61 -12.85 6.25
C VAL A 106 3.24 -13.16 4.90
N ALA A 107 3.89 -12.18 4.29
CA ALA A 107 4.63 -12.37 3.04
C ALA A 107 5.76 -13.40 3.24
N ASN A 108 5.85 -14.40 2.36
CA ASN A 108 6.78 -15.53 2.45
C ASN A 108 7.83 -15.59 1.32
N LEU A 109 7.77 -14.66 0.37
CA LEU A 109 8.79 -14.45 -0.65
C LEU A 109 9.66 -13.25 -0.28
N SER A 110 10.93 -13.23 -0.72
CA SER A 110 11.82 -12.09 -0.49
C SER A 110 11.16 -10.77 -0.87
N VAL A 111 10.42 -10.78 -2.00
CA VAL A 111 9.57 -9.69 -2.48
C VAL A 111 8.34 -10.29 -3.15
N SER A 112 7.16 -9.99 -2.63
CA SER A 112 5.86 -10.36 -3.20
C SER A 112 5.28 -9.17 -3.94
N ASN A 113 4.96 -9.34 -5.24
CA ASN A 113 4.38 -8.29 -6.07
C ASN A 113 2.88 -8.19 -5.81
N ASN A 114 2.44 -7.01 -5.45
CA ASN A 114 1.03 -6.70 -5.24
C ASN A 114 0.49 -5.86 -6.39
N ARG A 115 -0.72 -6.16 -6.87
CA ARG A 115 -1.30 -5.59 -8.09
C ARG A 115 -2.65 -4.92 -7.85
N TYR A 116 -3.08 -4.06 -8.75
CA TYR A 116 -4.41 -3.42 -8.68
C TYR A 116 -5.58 -4.36 -9.01
N SER A 117 -5.32 -5.48 -9.69
CA SER A 117 -6.33 -6.51 -9.97
C SER A 117 -5.72 -7.92 -9.92
N PRO A 118 -6.52 -8.99 -9.72
CA PRO A 118 -6.05 -10.37 -9.57
C PRO A 118 -5.66 -10.99 -10.91
N SER A 119 -4.56 -10.51 -11.51
CA SER A 119 -3.99 -10.97 -12.78
C SER A 119 -2.49 -10.70 -12.84
N HIS A 120 -1.70 -11.61 -13.40
CA HIS A 120 -0.26 -11.42 -13.63
C HIS A 120 0.08 -10.24 -14.54
N SER A 121 -0.81 -9.92 -15.50
CA SER A 121 -0.65 -8.79 -16.43
C SER A 121 -1.14 -7.46 -15.86
N ALA A 122 -1.75 -7.46 -14.66
CA ALA A 122 -2.20 -6.22 -14.04
C ALA A 122 -1.04 -5.35 -13.59
N GLU A 123 -1.26 -4.03 -13.58
CA GLU A 123 -0.33 -3.04 -13.09
C GLU A 123 0.07 -3.32 -11.64
N MET A 124 1.36 -3.19 -11.34
CA MET A 124 1.88 -3.34 -9.98
C MET A 124 1.51 -2.12 -9.15
N ALA A 125 0.90 -2.36 -8.01
CA ALA A 125 0.46 -1.34 -7.06
C ALA A 125 1.53 -1.05 -6.00
N THR A 126 2.12 -2.13 -5.45
CA THR A 126 3.15 -2.08 -4.42
C THR A 126 3.84 -3.44 -4.32
N GLN A 127 4.79 -3.57 -3.40
CA GLN A 127 5.40 -4.84 -3.02
C GLN A 127 5.29 -5.05 -1.51
N ALA A 128 5.18 -6.31 -1.08
CA ALA A 128 5.34 -6.74 0.30
C ALA A 128 6.63 -7.57 0.40
N ILE A 129 7.60 -7.13 1.19
CA ILE A 129 8.82 -7.90 1.42
C ILE A 129 8.61 -8.99 2.46
N LEU A 130 9.45 -10.03 2.46
CA LEU A 130 9.37 -11.17 3.39
C LEU A 130 9.19 -10.72 4.83
N GLY A 131 8.22 -11.34 5.51
CA GLY A 131 7.88 -11.02 6.89
C GLY A 131 6.90 -9.84 7.06
N THR A 132 6.53 -9.16 5.96
CA THR A 132 5.47 -8.13 6.01
C THR A 132 4.14 -8.76 6.39
N PRO A 133 3.54 -8.38 7.53
CA PRO A 133 2.22 -8.85 7.92
C PRO A 133 1.14 -8.16 7.08
N VAL A 134 0.05 -8.87 6.80
CA VAL A 134 -1.08 -8.34 6.04
C VAL A 134 -2.42 -8.78 6.64
N ARG A 135 -3.45 -7.99 6.40
CA ARG A 135 -4.84 -8.39 6.60
C ARG A 135 -5.38 -8.95 5.30
N ILE A 136 -5.87 -10.19 5.29
CA ILE A 136 -6.50 -10.79 4.12
C ILE A 136 -7.98 -10.42 4.17
N LEU A 137 -8.47 -9.78 3.11
CA LEU A 137 -9.85 -9.28 3.01
C LEU A 137 -10.74 -10.19 2.18
N LYS A 138 -10.22 -10.76 1.08
CA LYS A 138 -10.90 -11.78 0.26
C LYS A 138 -9.90 -12.58 -0.57
N LYS A 139 -10.37 -13.70 -1.12
CA LYS A 139 -9.62 -14.52 -2.07
C LYS A 139 -10.33 -14.53 -3.42
N GLU A 140 -9.60 -14.25 -4.48
CA GLU A 140 -10.13 -14.18 -5.84
C GLU A 140 -9.07 -14.64 -6.86
N ARG A 141 -9.41 -15.59 -7.75
CA ARG A 141 -8.59 -16.03 -8.89
C ARG A 141 -7.13 -16.36 -8.58
N GLY A 142 -6.84 -16.99 -7.42
CA GLY A 142 -5.47 -17.29 -7.01
C GLY A 142 -4.73 -16.14 -6.32
N TYR A 143 -5.43 -15.05 -6.02
CA TYR A 143 -4.92 -13.88 -5.30
C TYR A 143 -5.66 -13.68 -3.98
N TYR A 144 -4.96 -13.13 -3.02
CA TYR A 144 -5.55 -12.49 -1.85
C TYR A 144 -5.65 -10.99 -2.06
N PHE A 145 -6.83 -10.42 -1.82
CA PHE A 145 -6.98 -8.98 -1.65
C PHE A 145 -6.55 -8.65 -0.22
N VAL A 146 -5.50 -7.86 -0.07
CA VAL A 146 -4.84 -7.64 1.21
C VAL A 146 -4.78 -6.16 1.55
N ARG A 147 -4.68 -5.87 2.86
CA ARG A 147 -4.31 -4.57 3.40
C ARG A 147 -2.94 -4.70 4.04
N THR A 148 -1.97 -3.93 3.59
CA THR A 148 -0.60 -3.86 4.12
C THR A 148 -0.50 -2.92 5.33
N PRO A 149 0.62 -2.92 6.10
CA PRO A 149 0.76 -2.05 7.28
C PRO A 149 0.63 -0.55 7.01
N ASP A 150 0.99 -0.09 5.83
CA ASP A 150 0.79 1.28 5.35
C ASP A 150 -0.66 1.56 4.88
N ASN A 151 -1.58 0.70 5.31
CA ASN A 151 -3.01 0.75 5.04
C ASN A 151 -3.37 0.67 3.54
N TYR A 152 -2.49 0.10 2.70
CA TYR A 152 -2.68 0.04 1.26
C TYR A 152 -3.39 -1.26 0.83
N LEU A 153 -4.38 -1.13 -0.06
CA LEU A 153 -5.18 -2.24 -0.59
C LEU A 153 -4.65 -2.70 -1.94
N SER A 154 -4.41 -4.00 -2.08
CA SER A 154 -3.88 -4.58 -3.32
C SER A 154 -4.09 -6.08 -3.38
N TYR A 155 -3.88 -6.68 -4.55
CA TYR A 155 -3.94 -8.13 -4.76
C TYR A 155 -2.54 -8.73 -4.75
N SER A 156 -2.28 -9.66 -3.82
CA SER A 156 -1.06 -10.46 -3.76
C SER A 156 -1.36 -11.90 -4.16
N GLU A 157 -0.45 -12.53 -4.90
CA GLU A 157 -0.59 -13.96 -5.24
C GLU A 157 -0.66 -14.81 -3.96
N THR A 158 -1.52 -15.82 -3.96
CA THR A 158 -1.66 -16.71 -2.79
C THR A 158 -0.37 -17.44 -2.46
N ALA A 159 0.49 -17.70 -3.45
CA ALA A 159 1.81 -18.30 -3.25
C ALA A 159 2.79 -17.38 -2.51
N GLY A 160 2.58 -16.06 -2.55
CA GLY A 160 3.45 -15.07 -1.89
C GLY A 160 3.04 -14.73 -0.45
N ILE A 161 1.92 -15.27 0.04
CA ILE A 161 1.38 -14.99 1.38
C ILE A 161 1.04 -16.28 2.10
N THR A 162 1.61 -16.48 3.26
CA THR A 162 1.18 -17.54 4.17
C THR A 162 -0.04 -17.04 4.95
N ALA A 163 -1.22 -17.58 4.62
CA ALA A 163 -2.48 -17.24 5.30
C ALA A 163 -2.54 -17.88 6.70
N MET A 164 -2.95 -17.10 7.69
CA MET A 164 -2.94 -17.44 9.10
C MET A 164 -4.28 -17.12 9.75
N ASN A 165 -4.70 -17.92 10.73
CA ASN A 165 -5.72 -17.52 11.67
C ASN A 165 -5.14 -16.57 12.74
N GLN A 166 -6.00 -16.07 13.62
CA GLN A 166 -5.55 -15.13 14.65
C GLN A 166 -4.47 -15.72 15.56
N GLY A 167 -4.63 -16.96 16.02
CA GLY A 167 -3.66 -17.60 16.93
C GLY A 167 -2.29 -17.83 16.27
N GLU A 168 -2.26 -18.27 15.01
CA GLU A 168 -1.03 -18.42 14.23
C GLU A 168 -0.34 -17.07 14.00
N PHE A 169 -1.12 -16.03 13.73
CA PHE A 169 -0.61 -14.68 13.52
C PHE A 169 -0.04 -14.07 14.81
N GLU A 170 -0.74 -14.23 15.94
CA GLU A 170 -0.24 -13.83 17.26
C GLU A 170 1.05 -14.57 17.63
N ALA A 171 1.13 -15.88 17.32
CA ALA A 171 2.36 -16.65 17.52
C ALA A 171 3.52 -16.10 16.67
N TRP A 172 3.24 -15.71 15.40
CA TRP A 172 4.22 -15.03 14.56
C TRP A 172 4.64 -13.70 15.16
N GLN A 173 3.70 -12.88 15.66
CA GLN A 173 4.03 -11.58 16.28
C GLN A 173 4.91 -11.72 17.51
N LYS A 174 4.68 -12.74 18.36
CA LYS A 174 5.42 -13.00 19.60
C LYS A 174 6.80 -13.65 19.37
N ALA A 175 6.97 -14.36 18.26
CA ALA A 175 8.20 -15.09 17.99
C ALA A 175 9.43 -14.15 17.90
N ASP A 176 10.58 -14.64 18.37
CA ASP A 176 11.85 -13.96 18.10
C ASP A 176 12.12 -13.92 16.60
N LYS A 177 12.70 -12.84 16.11
CA LYS A 177 12.96 -12.62 14.69
C LYS A 177 14.31 -11.97 14.44
N VAL A 178 14.78 -12.09 13.22
CA VAL A 178 15.91 -11.34 12.68
C VAL A 178 15.46 -10.49 11.49
N VAL A 179 16.11 -9.35 11.32
CA VAL A 179 15.96 -8.46 10.16
C VAL A 179 17.21 -8.59 9.32
N PHE A 180 17.05 -8.91 8.05
CA PHE A 180 18.12 -8.90 7.08
C PHE A 180 18.52 -7.45 6.74
N ILE A 181 19.80 -7.11 6.89
CA ILE A 181 20.30 -5.72 6.79
C ILE A 181 21.19 -5.45 5.58
N ASP A 182 21.63 -6.50 4.89
CA ASP A 182 22.40 -6.34 3.65
C ASP A 182 21.47 -5.99 2.48
N THR A 183 22.00 -5.35 1.44
CA THR A 183 21.23 -4.95 0.25
C THR A 183 20.62 -6.15 -0.45
N TYR A 184 21.40 -7.23 -0.59
CA TYR A 184 21.02 -8.49 -1.23
C TYR A 184 21.80 -9.66 -0.64
N GLY A 185 21.18 -10.82 -0.59
CA GLY A 185 21.82 -12.06 -0.16
C GLY A 185 20.93 -13.28 -0.29
N HIS A 186 21.29 -14.35 0.43
CA HIS A 186 20.54 -15.60 0.44
C HIS A 186 20.35 -16.13 1.86
N ALA A 187 19.28 -16.88 2.04
CA ALA A 187 19.10 -17.83 3.12
C ALA A 187 19.45 -19.23 2.58
N PHE A 188 20.32 -19.95 3.25
CA PHE A 188 20.93 -21.19 2.80
C PHE A 188 20.29 -22.43 3.43
N SER A 189 20.38 -23.59 2.77
CA SER A 189 19.84 -24.88 3.29
C SER A 189 20.64 -25.41 4.48
N GLU A 190 21.90 -25.05 4.60
CA GLU A 190 22.80 -25.42 5.69
C GLU A 190 23.54 -24.17 6.22
N ALA A 191 24.20 -24.30 7.40
CA ALA A 191 25.00 -23.24 8.00
C ALA A 191 26.33 -23.03 7.24
N LEU A 192 26.26 -22.89 5.90
CA LEU A 192 27.39 -22.80 4.98
C LEU A 192 27.00 -21.97 3.75
N GLU A 193 27.75 -20.88 3.43
CA GLU A 193 27.45 -19.99 2.32
C GLU A 193 27.58 -20.65 0.92
N THR A 194 28.17 -21.84 0.82
CA THR A 194 28.26 -22.63 -0.42
C THR A 194 27.16 -23.68 -0.57
N SER A 195 26.26 -23.83 0.39
CA SER A 195 25.12 -24.73 0.27
C SER A 195 24.02 -24.10 -0.60
N ASP A 196 23.02 -24.89 -1.01
CA ASP A 196 21.94 -24.42 -1.87
C ASP A 196 21.13 -23.30 -1.23
N PRO A 197 20.77 -22.24 -1.96
CA PRO A 197 19.90 -21.21 -1.45
C PRO A 197 18.45 -21.70 -1.35
N VAL A 198 17.83 -21.51 -0.19
CA VAL A 198 16.39 -21.72 0.05
C VAL A 198 15.57 -20.56 -0.51
N SER A 199 16.12 -19.35 -0.41
CA SER A 199 15.54 -18.11 -0.95
C SER A 199 16.61 -17.04 -1.07
N ASP A 200 16.41 -16.10 -2.00
CA ASP A 200 17.11 -14.83 -1.93
C ASP A 200 16.53 -13.95 -0.82
N LEU A 201 17.25 -12.92 -0.43
CA LEU A 201 16.87 -11.94 0.59
C LEU A 201 17.21 -10.52 0.14
N VAL A 202 16.40 -9.56 0.61
CA VAL A 202 16.61 -8.12 0.44
C VAL A 202 16.56 -7.40 1.78
N SER A 203 17.16 -6.20 1.86
CA SER A 203 17.12 -5.37 3.07
C SER A 203 15.70 -5.23 3.62
N GLY A 204 15.56 -5.42 4.94
CA GLY A 204 14.29 -5.32 5.64
C GLY A 204 13.49 -6.62 5.68
N ASN A 205 13.93 -7.71 5.05
CA ASN A 205 13.29 -9.02 5.20
C ASN A 205 13.34 -9.47 6.66
N ILE A 206 12.21 -9.97 7.18
CA ILE A 206 12.04 -10.40 8.57
C ILE A 206 11.72 -11.89 8.59
N LEU A 207 12.49 -12.67 9.37
CA LEU A 207 12.29 -14.09 9.53
C LEU A 207 12.24 -14.46 11.02
N GLN A 208 11.57 -15.57 11.34
CA GLN A 208 11.57 -16.10 12.69
C GLN A 208 12.95 -16.66 13.04
N LEU A 209 13.51 -16.25 14.17
CA LEU A 209 14.77 -16.76 14.73
C LEU A 209 14.48 -18.02 15.53
N LEU A 210 15.16 -19.12 15.19
CA LEU A 210 15.07 -20.38 15.93
C LEU A 210 16.28 -20.66 16.80
N GLY A 211 17.39 -19.97 16.55
CA GLY A 211 18.65 -20.12 17.28
C GLY A 211 19.86 -19.73 16.44
N THR A 212 21.05 -20.07 16.93
CA THR A 212 22.34 -19.80 16.26
C THR A 212 23.08 -21.09 16.03
N SER A 213 23.71 -21.25 14.87
CA SER A 213 24.56 -22.38 14.50
C SER A 213 25.91 -21.83 13.96
N GLY A 214 26.94 -21.80 14.81
CA GLY A 214 28.21 -21.18 14.48
C GLY A 214 28.04 -19.70 14.11
N SER A 215 28.45 -19.32 12.91
CA SER A 215 28.33 -17.95 12.36
C SER A 215 27.01 -17.69 11.63
N PHE A 216 25.99 -18.55 11.82
CA PHE A 216 24.69 -18.43 11.17
C PHE A 216 23.54 -18.36 12.18
N TYR A 217 22.51 -17.56 11.86
CA TYR A 217 21.19 -17.69 12.45
C TYR A 217 20.43 -18.81 11.77
N LYS A 218 19.86 -19.76 12.54
CA LYS A 218 18.86 -20.71 12.05
C LYS A 218 17.52 -20.01 12.08
N VAL A 219 16.83 -19.96 10.93
CA VAL A 219 15.58 -19.21 10.76
C VAL A 219 14.46 -20.07 10.17
N SER A 220 13.22 -19.65 10.40
CA SER A 220 12.03 -20.20 9.74
C SER A 220 11.31 -19.10 8.96
N PHE A 221 10.91 -19.43 7.75
CA PHE A 221 10.00 -18.63 6.95
C PHE A 221 8.57 -18.72 7.49
N PRO A 222 7.66 -17.79 7.12
CA PRO A 222 6.24 -17.88 7.51
C PRO A 222 5.58 -19.20 7.11
N ASP A 223 5.99 -19.79 5.97
CA ASP A 223 5.52 -21.08 5.44
C ASP A 223 6.25 -22.30 6.01
N LYS A 224 7.06 -22.10 7.07
CA LYS A 224 7.81 -23.15 7.80
C LYS A 224 9.04 -23.72 7.07
N ARG A 225 9.42 -23.21 5.89
CA ARG A 225 10.75 -23.51 5.35
C ARG A 225 11.83 -23.12 6.35
N LEU A 226 12.82 -23.96 6.52
CA LEU A 226 13.98 -23.69 7.38
C LEU A 226 15.17 -23.23 6.53
N ALA A 227 15.98 -22.34 7.09
CA ALA A 227 17.19 -21.86 6.43
C ALA A 227 18.19 -21.30 7.43
N TYR A 228 19.36 -20.93 6.91
CA TYR A 228 20.45 -20.31 7.65
C TYR A 228 20.88 -19.00 7.01
N ILE A 229 21.08 -17.97 7.82
CA ILE A 229 21.51 -16.63 7.38
C ILE A 229 22.80 -16.27 8.12
N PRO A 230 23.87 -15.80 7.44
CA PRO A 230 25.07 -15.33 8.14
C PRO A 230 24.76 -14.26 9.18
N VAL A 231 25.25 -14.41 10.41
CA VAL A 231 25.01 -13.46 11.53
C VAL A 231 25.42 -12.03 11.14
N LYS A 232 26.51 -11.87 10.38
CA LYS A 232 26.99 -10.56 9.91
C LYS A 232 26.00 -9.82 8.97
N LYS A 233 24.98 -10.53 8.41
CA LYS A 233 24.01 -10.01 7.44
C LYS A 233 22.62 -9.77 8.01
N ALA A 234 22.41 -10.08 9.29
CA ALA A 234 21.12 -9.87 9.95
C ALA A 234 21.31 -9.47 11.41
N ILE A 235 20.30 -8.82 11.98
CA ILE A 235 20.29 -8.45 13.40
C ILE A 235 18.99 -8.91 14.04
N PRO A 236 18.99 -9.25 15.35
CA PRO A 236 17.76 -9.53 16.08
C PRO A 236 16.77 -8.35 15.97
N LEU A 237 15.50 -8.66 15.66
CA LEU A 237 14.46 -7.63 15.54
C LEU A 237 14.33 -6.82 16.84
N ALA A 238 14.44 -7.46 18.01
CA ALA A 238 14.38 -6.79 19.30
C ALA A 238 15.51 -5.74 19.51
N GLU A 239 16.68 -5.95 18.93
CA GLU A 239 17.77 -4.96 18.94
C GLU A 239 17.50 -3.83 17.95
N TRP A 240 16.96 -4.18 16.78
CA TRP A 240 16.60 -3.20 15.74
C TRP A 240 15.50 -2.25 16.22
N GLU A 241 14.48 -2.78 16.93
CA GLU A 241 13.35 -2.02 17.49
C GLU A 241 13.75 -1.11 18.66
N LYS A 242 14.76 -1.49 19.46
CA LYS A 242 15.26 -0.69 20.58
C LYS A 242 16.01 0.57 20.14
N ARG A 243 16.31 0.71 18.85
CA ARG A 243 16.95 1.92 18.33
C ARG A 243 16.06 3.13 18.61
N PRO A 244 16.63 4.29 18.97
CA PRO A 244 15.86 5.51 19.12
C PRO A 244 15.20 5.90 17.79
N ASN A 245 14.30 6.87 17.84
CA ASN A 245 13.78 7.45 16.59
C ASN A 245 14.97 7.89 15.72
N PRO A 246 14.95 7.52 14.41
CA PRO A 246 16.04 7.87 13.54
C PRO A 246 16.13 9.38 13.37
N GLY A 247 17.32 9.90 13.29
CA GLY A 247 17.59 11.25 12.78
C GLY A 247 17.73 11.23 11.25
N ALA A 248 17.99 12.40 10.68
CA ALA A 248 18.20 12.56 9.26
C ALA A 248 19.37 11.69 8.74
N GLU A 249 20.47 11.60 9.50
CA GLU A 249 21.66 10.83 9.13
C GLU A 249 21.32 9.35 8.83
N GLN A 250 20.53 8.71 9.71
CA GLN A 250 20.16 7.30 9.55
C GLN A 250 19.24 7.09 8.32
N ILE A 251 18.30 8.00 8.10
CA ILE A 251 17.42 7.97 6.90
C ILE A 251 18.27 8.12 5.64
N LEU A 252 19.17 9.11 5.60
CA LEU A 252 20.02 9.36 4.45
C LEU A 252 21.02 8.23 4.21
N LYS A 253 21.55 7.61 5.27
CA LYS A 253 22.40 6.42 5.16
C LYS A 253 21.63 5.29 4.45
N SER A 254 20.41 5.01 4.88
CA SER A 254 19.55 3.99 4.23
C SER A 254 19.18 4.36 2.80
N ALA A 255 18.87 5.64 2.52
CA ALA A 255 18.60 6.12 1.17
C ALA A 255 19.81 5.90 0.23
N ARG A 256 21.02 6.20 0.71
CA ARG A 256 22.26 6.05 -0.07
C ARG A 256 22.62 4.60 -0.40
N THR A 257 22.19 3.61 0.40
CA THR A 257 22.39 2.18 0.06
C THR A 257 21.64 1.77 -1.22
N MET A 258 20.65 2.55 -1.63
CA MET A 258 19.86 2.31 -2.83
C MET A 258 20.33 3.09 -4.06
N LEU A 259 21.42 3.88 -3.98
CA LEU A 259 21.95 4.60 -5.14
C LEU A 259 22.22 3.63 -6.30
N GLY A 260 21.78 3.99 -7.51
CA GLY A 260 21.89 3.17 -8.70
C GLY A 260 20.81 2.10 -8.87
N VAL A 261 19.95 1.85 -7.86
CA VAL A 261 18.81 0.91 -8.00
C VAL A 261 17.87 1.42 -9.09
N PRO A 262 17.46 0.57 -10.06
CA PRO A 262 16.56 0.96 -11.13
C PRO A 262 15.19 1.43 -10.62
N TYR A 263 14.59 2.38 -11.33
CA TYR A 263 13.20 2.73 -11.14
C TYR A 263 12.30 1.56 -11.56
N LEU A 264 11.40 1.18 -10.67
CA LEU A 264 10.38 0.17 -10.92
C LEU A 264 9.03 0.70 -10.44
N TRP A 265 8.09 0.92 -11.36
CA TRP A 265 6.73 1.35 -10.99
C TRP A 265 6.09 0.36 -10.01
N GLY A 266 5.59 0.86 -8.86
CA GLY A 266 5.06 0.02 -7.78
C GLY A 266 6.14 -0.63 -6.90
N GLY A 267 7.43 -0.46 -7.20
CA GLY A 267 8.54 -1.07 -6.46
C GLY A 267 8.74 -0.49 -5.07
N THR A 268 8.95 -1.36 -4.09
CA THR A 268 9.26 -1.03 -2.68
C THR A 268 10.28 -2.01 -2.10
N SER A 269 11.34 -2.28 -2.83
CA SER A 269 12.44 -3.16 -2.39
C SER A 269 13.77 -2.77 -3.06
N THR A 270 14.88 -3.27 -2.54
CA THR A 270 16.21 -3.05 -3.15
C THR A 270 16.37 -3.71 -4.53
N LYS A 271 15.39 -4.46 -5.03
CA LYS A 271 15.34 -4.96 -6.42
C LYS A 271 14.82 -3.91 -7.42
N GLY A 272 14.16 -2.88 -6.94
CA GLY A 272 13.62 -1.78 -7.73
C GLY A 272 12.65 -0.97 -6.88
N VAL A 273 12.65 0.35 -7.05
CA VAL A 273 11.81 1.28 -6.31
C VAL A 273 11.16 2.29 -7.25
N ASP A 274 9.92 2.70 -6.97
CA ASP A 274 9.42 3.97 -7.48
C ASP A 274 9.77 5.13 -6.53
N CYS A 275 9.34 6.34 -6.82
CA CYS A 275 9.72 7.51 -6.03
C CYS A 275 9.27 7.41 -4.57
N SER A 276 8.01 7.06 -4.32
CA SER A 276 7.46 6.93 -2.96
C SER A 276 7.83 5.61 -2.29
N GLY A 277 8.06 4.54 -3.05
CA GLY A 277 8.65 3.30 -2.56
C GLY A 277 10.08 3.49 -2.06
N PHE A 278 10.87 4.32 -2.76
CA PHE A 278 12.20 4.70 -2.32
C PHE A 278 12.18 5.46 -0.97
N THR A 279 11.34 6.50 -0.85
CA THR A 279 11.20 7.24 0.41
C THR A 279 10.70 6.34 1.53
N LYS A 280 9.66 5.54 1.26
CA LYS A 280 9.13 4.56 2.19
C LYS A 280 10.18 3.57 2.68
N MET A 281 10.98 2.96 1.76
CA MET A 281 12.05 2.02 2.14
C MET A 281 13.15 2.70 2.95
N SER A 282 13.54 3.93 2.63
CA SER A 282 14.53 4.68 3.40
C SER A 282 14.11 4.84 4.86
N TYR A 283 12.83 5.06 5.12
CA TYR A 283 12.25 5.15 6.46
C TYR A 283 12.03 3.77 7.09
N PHE A 284 11.53 2.80 6.32
CA PHE A 284 11.26 1.45 6.82
C PHE A 284 12.52 0.74 7.32
N LEU A 285 13.65 0.90 6.66
CA LEU A 285 14.94 0.37 7.12
C LEU A 285 15.42 0.97 8.46
N ASN A 286 14.72 1.98 8.95
CA ASN A 286 14.89 2.58 10.27
C ASN A 286 13.68 2.36 11.19
N GLY A 287 12.82 1.40 10.88
CA GLY A 287 11.68 1.02 11.71
C GLY A 287 10.47 1.94 11.60
N ILE A 288 10.36 2.76 10.56
CA ILE A 288 9.25 3.70 10.37
C ILE A 288 8.42 3.29 9.16
N VAL A 289 7.12 3.14 9.35
CA VAL A 289 6.14 2.91 8.28
C VAL A 289 5.62 4.26 7.80
N LEU A 290 5.75 4.54 6.51
CA LEU A 290 5.16 5.69 5.82
C LEU A 290 4.02 5.22 4.91
N PRO A 291 3.06 6.10 4.54
CA PRO A 291 2.09 5.84 3.48
C PRO A 291 2.75 5.45 2.17
N ARG A 292 2.02 4.68 1.33
CA ARG A 292 2.59 4.10 0.11
C ARG A 292 2.89 5.12 -0.97
N ASP A 293 1.93 5.97 -1.30
CA ASP A 293 2.02 6.85 -2.46
C ASP A 293 2.52 8.26 -2.10
N ALA A 294 3.23 8.90 -3.03
CA ALA A 294 3.71 10.26 -2.87
C ALA A 294 2.59 11.23 -2.49
N SER A 295 1.40 11.09 -3.11
CA SER A 295 0.24 11.92 -2.79
C SER A 295 -0.32 11.69 -1.38
N GLN A 296 -0.14 10.50 -0.79
CA GLN A 296 -0.51 10.20 0.59
C GLN A 296 0.58 10.69 1.56
N GLN A 297 1.86 10.51 1.22
CA GLN A 297 2.98 11.05 2.00
C GLN A 297 2.92 12.57 2.10
N ALA A 298 2.46 13.28 1.06
CA ALA A 298 2.30 14.73 1.07
C ALA A 298 1.21 15.24 2.05
N LEU A 299 0.35 14.36 2.56
CA LEU A 299 -0.72 14.72 3.51
C LEU A 299 -0.30 14.55 4.97
N VAL A 300 0.81 13.88 5.25
CA VAL A 300 1.29 13.58 6.61
C VAL A 300 2.58 14.33 6.92
N GLY A 301 2.96 14.36 8.20
CA GLY A 301 4.13 15.10 8.66
C GLY A 301 3.90 16.61 8.78
N GLU A 302 4.89 17.30 9.31
CA GLU A 302 4.88 18.75 9.49
C GLU A 302 5.08 19.46 8.13
N LYS A 303 4.19 20.40 7.79
CA LYS A 303 4.32 21.19 6.56
C LYS A 303 5.45 22.20 6.72
N ILE A 304 6.32 22.27 5.71
CA ILE A 304 7.43 23.22 5.65
C ILE A 304 7.06 24.36 4.70
N ASP A 305 7.25 25.59 5.14
CA ASP A 305 7.06 26.77 4.30
C ASP A 305 8.22 26.90 3.31
N ILE A 306 7.88 26.77 2.02
CA ILE A 306 8.82 26.91 0.89
C ILE A 306 8.36 27.98 -0.09
N TYR A 307 7.34 28.80 0.29
CA TYR A 307 6.72 29.76 -0.59
C TYR A 307 7.10 31.20 -0.24
N GLU A 308 7.22 32.01 -1.27
CA GLU A 308 7.30 33.47 -1.23
C GLU A 308 6.37 33.97 -2.32
N ASP A 309 5.46 34.88 -1.97
CA ASP A 309 4.47 35.46 -2.89
C ASP A 309 3.76 34.42 -3.76
N GLU A 310 3.24 33.34 -3.12
CA GLU A 310 2.53 32.21 -3.74
C GLU A 310 3.37 31.33 -4.69
N THR A 311 4.67 31.62 -4.83
CA THR A 311 5.60 30.80 -5.63
C THR A 311 6.63 30.10 -4.75
N VAL A 312 7.12 28.94 -5.20
CA VAL A 312 8.22 28.27 -4.51
C VAL A 312 9.49 29.09 -4.65
N SER A 313 10.09 29.46 -3.52
CA SER A 313 11.35 30.20 -3.41
C SER A 313 12.49 29.24 -3.07
N ILE A 314 13.55 29.27 -3.86
CA ILE A 314 14.77 28.48 -3.58
C ILE A 314 15.42 28.95 -2.29
N ASP A 315 15.42 30.27 -1.99
CA ASP A 315 15.97 30.81 -0.76
C ASP A 315 15.22 30.32 0.48
N LYS A 316 13.88 30.25 0.40
CA LYS A 316 13.05 29.63 1.43
C LYS A 316 13.34 28.13 1.57
N CYS A 317 13.51 27.41 0.45
CA CYS A 317 13.91 26.02 0.50
C CYS A 317 15.26 25.83 1.22
N LEU A 318 16.26 26.65 0.89
CA LEU A 318 17.60 26.55 1.50
C LEU A 318 17.61 26.91 2.99
N SER A 319 16.72 27.84 3.41
CA SER A 319 16.63 28.27 4.81
C SER A 319 15.81 27.33 5.71
N ASN A 320 14.73 26.73 5.18
CA ASN A 320 13.73 26.02 5.99
C ASN A 320 13.82 24.49 5.90
N LEU A 321 14.35 23.95 4.79
CA LEU A 321 14.50 22.52 4.62
C LEU A 321 15.69 21.98 5.42
N LEU A 322 15.46 20.84 6.06
CA LEU A 322 16.50 20.07 6.77
C LEU A 322 16.72 18.71 6.08
N PRO A 323 17.93 18.15 6.14
CA PRO A 323 18.19 16.81 5.65
C PRO A 323 17.18 15.79 6.20
N GLY A 324 16.63 14.93 5.33
CA GLY A 324 15.57 13.98 5.66
C GLY A 324 14.16 14.47 5.34
N ASP A 325 13.94 15.76 5.11
CA ASP A 325 12.62 16.27 4.67
C ASP A 325 12.22 15.68 3.33
N LEU A 326 10.93 15.41 3.14
CA LEU A 326 10.39 14.94 1.87
C LEU A 326 9.93 16.12 1.01
N LEU A 327 10.36 16.10 -0.24
CA LEU A 327 9.97 17.03 -1.29
C LEU A 327 8.88 16.41 -2.15
N PHE A 328 7.87 17.19 -2.57
CA PHE A 328 6.77 16.71 -3.39
C PHE A 328 6.60 17.57 -4.63
N PHE A 329 6.44 16.91 -5.77
CA PHE A 329 6.43 17.53 -7.08
C PHE A 329 5.13 17.22 -7.81
N ALA A 330 4.63 18.19 -8.57
CA ALA A 330 3.45 18.06 -9.41
C ALA A 330 3.82 18.40 -10.87
N SER A 331 3.62 17.45 -11.78
CA SER A 331 3.87 17.69 -13.22
C SER A 331 3.02 18.85 -13.78
N ASP A 332 1.87 19.09 -13.17
CA ASP A 332 1.01 20.25 -13.45
C ASP A 332 0.79 21.06 -12.16
N LYS A 333 1.46 22.22 -12.07
CA LYS A 333 1.34 23.14 -10.93
C LYS A 333 -0.06 23.73 -10.74
N LYS A 334 -0.90 23.77 -11.77
CA LYS A 334 -2.27 24.31 -11.66
C LYS A 334 -3.16 23.39 -10.83
N THR A 335 -2.98 22.09 -10.94
CA THR A 335 -3.76 21.09 -10.17
C THR A 335 -3.15 20.79 -8.80
N LEU A 336 -1.88 21.12 -8.56
CA LEU A 336 -1.08 20.77 -7.38
C LEU A 336 -1.10 19.27 -7.06
N ARG A 337 -1.47 18.43 -8.06
CA ARG A 337 -1.54 17.00 -7.88
C ARG A 337 -0.14 16.40 -7.78
N VAL A 338 0.22 15.97 -6.59
CA VAL A 338 1.52 15.33 -6.33
C VAL A 338 1.64 14.03 -7.13
N THR A 339 2.70 13.93 -7.92
CA THR A 339 3.02 12.78 -8.78
C THR A 339 4.39 12.19 -8.50
N HIS A 340 5.26 12.90 -7.73
CA HIS A 340 6.61 12.48 -7.45
C HIS A 340 7.07 12.96 -6.07
N THR A 341 8.08 12.29 -5.49
CA THR A 341 8.69 12.65 -4.21
C THR A 341 10.18 12.34 -4.19
N ALA A 342 10.91 13.07 -3.34
CA ALA A 342 12.35 12.91 -3.10
C ALA A 342 12.67 13.16 -1.61
N ILE A 343 13.88 12.84 -1.19
CA ILE A 343 14.42 13.16 0.15
C ILE A 343 15.44 14.28 0.01
N TYR A 344 15.24 15.39 0.71
CA TYR A 344 16.21 16.48 0.79
C TYR A 344 17.45 16.05 1.58
N ILE A 345 18.64 16.35 1.07
CA ILE A 345 19.91 15.94 1.70
C ILE A 345 20.81 17.10 2.15
N GLY A 346 20.31 18.34 1.99
CA GLY A 346 21.03 19.56 2.34
C GLY A 346 21.61 20.30 1.12
N ASN A 347 21.93 21.58 1.31
CA ASN A 347 22.60 22.43 0.30
C ASN A 347 21.89 22.43 -1.07
N GLY A 348 20.57 22.43 -1.08
CA GLY A 348 19.78 22.40 -2.32
C GLY A 348 19.82 21.06 -3.07
N GLN A 349 20.40 20.03 -2.49
CA GLN A 349 20.43 18.70 -3.09
C GLN A 349 19.36 17.78 -2.54
N PHE A 350 18.92 16.83 -3.37
CA PHE A 350 17.94 15.80 -3.02
C PHE A 350 18.27 14.48 -3.70
N ILE A 351 17.87 13.38 -3.06
CA ILE A 351 17.99 12.02 -3.60
C ILE A 351 16.60 11.51 -3.97
N GLN A 352 16.48 10.94 -5.15
CA GLN A 352 15.21 10.51 -5.74
C GLN A 352 15.35 9.24 -6.57
N ALA A 353 14.23 8.52 -6.77
CA ALA A 353 14.12 7.48 -7.78
C ALA A 353 13.43 8.05 -9.04
N ALA A 354 14.22 8.33 -10.08
CA ALA A 354 13.78 8.83 -11.37
C ALA A 354 14.67 8.24 -12.47
N GLY A 355 14.18 7.20 -13.16
CA GLY A 355 14.96 6.29 -13.99
C GLY A 355 15.81 5.32 -13.16
N LEU A 356 16.58 5.83 -12.23
CA LEU A 356 17.29 5.12 -11.16
C LEU A 356 17.35 6.01 -9.91
N VAL A 357 17.78 5.45 -8.79
CA VAL A 357 18.02 6.23 -7.57
C VAL A 357 19.31 7.05 -7.78
N ARG A 358 19.18 8.38 -7.69
CA ARG A 358 20.26 9.33 -7.96
C ARG A 358 20.13 10.60 -7.12
N ILE A 359 21.24 11.37 -7.05
CA ILE A 359 21.27 12.68 -6.40
C ILE A 359 21.17 13.77 -7.48
N ASN A 360 20.25 14.70 -7.25
CA ASN A 360 20.06 15.89 -8.07
C ASN A 360 20.12 17.17 -7.21
N SER A 361 20.18 18.31 -7.88
CA SER A 361 20.19 19.64 -7.25
C SER A 361 19.03 20.48 -7.75
N MET A 362 18.46 21.30 -6.85
CA MET A 362 17.52 22.35 -7.20
C MET A 362 18.22 23.68 -7.53
N ILE A 363 19.54 23.73 -7.37
CA ILE A 363 20.35 24.93 -7.64
C ILE A 363 20.77 24.96 -9.10
N GLU A 364 20.30 25.98 -9.81
CA GLU A 364 20.68 26.22 -11.19
C GLU A 364 22.20 26.39 -11.34
N GLY A 365 22.76 25.84 -12.41
CA GLY A 365 24.22 25.82 -12.65
C GLY A 365 24.98 24.70 -11.95
N SER A 366 24.36 23.93 -11.05
CA SER A 366 24.97 22.73 -10.49
C SER A 366 25.10 21.64 -11.57
N ALA A 367 26.18 20.84 -11.52
CA ALA A 367 26.44 19.77 -12.49
C ALA A 367 25.31 18.69 -12.54
N ASN A 368 24.60 18.51 -11.44
CA ASN A 368 23.48 17.57 -11.29
C ASN A 368 22.11 18.30 -11.15
N TYR A 369 21.99 19.52 -11.67
CA TYR A 369 20.75 20.28 -11.67
C TYR A 369 19.62 19.49 -12.37
N ASP A 370 18.44 19.47 -11.76
CA ASP A 370 17.24 18.85 -12.33
C ASP A 370 16.18 19.93 -12.56
N ASP A 371 16.17 20.53 -13.75
CA ASP A 371 15.25 21.61 -14.12
C ASP A 371 13.79 21.20 -13.96
N PHE A 372 13.43 19.97 -14.41
CA PHE A 372 12.03 19.53 -14.32
C PHE A 372 11.57 19.44 -12.86
N GLN A 373 12.35 18.79 -12.00
CA GLN A 373 11.96 18.64 -10.58
C GLN A 373 12.01 19.99 -9.86
N SER A 374 13.01 20.82 -10.11
CA SER A 374 13.13 22.13 -9.44
C SER A 374 11.93 23.03 -9.74
N ARG A 375 11.49 23.09 -11.00
CA ARG A 375 10.34 23.91 -11.39
C ARG A 375 8.97 23.30 -11.08
N THR A 376 8.90 22.02 -10.72
CA THR A 376 7.65 21.30 -10.39
C THR A 376 7.46 21.04 -8.90
N LEU A 377 8.37 21.50 -8.04
CA LEU A 377 8.23 21.43 -6.58
C LEU A 377 6.99 22.20 -6.13
N VAL A 378 6.16 21.56 -5.28
CA VAL A 378 4.88 22.14 -4.81
C VAL A 378 4.68 22.02 -3.31
N SER A 379 5.38 21.16 -2.61
CA SER A 379 5.31 21.10 -1.14
C SER A 379 6.49 20.34 -0.55
N ALA A 380 6.69 20.52 0.75
CA ALA A 380 7.66 19.78 1.53
C ALA A 380 7.09 19.40 2.91
N ARG A 381 7.52 18.25 3.43
CA ARG A 381 7.07 17.71 4.72
C ARG A 381 8.24 17.19 5.55
N ARG A 382 8.22 17.47 6.86
CA ARG A 382 9.14 16.93 7.85
C ARG A 382 8.48 15.75 8.56
N MET A 383 8.90 14.53 8.19
CA MET A 383 8.34 13.29 8.76
C MET A 383 8.91 13.01 10.14
N LEU A 384 10.18 13.34 10.39
CA LEU A 384 10.91 13.01 11.61
C LEU A 384 10.25 13.58 12.88
N ASN A 385 9.68 14.79 12.82
CA ASN A 385 8.96 15.43 13.93
C ASN A 385 7.58 14.82 14.21
N SER A 386 7.12 13.93 13.33
CA SER A 386 5.76 13.37 13.37
C SER A 386 5.75 11.85 13.57
N ILE A 387 6.90 11.24 13.90
CA ILE A 387 6.99 9.80 14.20
C ILE A 387 6.11 9.48 15.43
N GLY A 388 5.25 8.47 15.30
CA GLY A 388 4.24 8.08 16.29
C GLY A 388 2.96 8.90 16.25
N LYS A 389 2.82 9.80 15.27
CA LYS A 389 1.61 10.60 15.04
C LYS A 389 0.99 10.25 13.68
N SER A 390 -0.36 10.27 13.63
CA SER A 390 -1.09 9.99 12.39
C SER A 390 -0.64 8.67 11.73
N GLU A 391 -0.31 8.68 10.44
CA GLU A 391 0.07 7.50 9.66
C GLU A 391 1.59 7.28 9.58
N ILE A 392 2.38 7.97 10.41
CA ILE A 392 3.83 7.79 10.52
C ILE A 392 4.12 6.95 11.77
N THR A 393 4.13 5.63 11.64
CA THR A 393 4.13 4.72 12.78
C THR A 393 5.45 3.95 12.88
N ARG A 394 5.94 3.75 14.12
CA ARG A 394 7.03 2.82 14.37
C ARG A 394 6.54 1.38 14.26
N ILE A 395 7.38 0.46 13.77
CA ILE A 395 6.99 -0.95 13.64
C ILE A 395 6.76 -1.62 15.01
N ASP A 396 7.48 -1.21 16.05
CA ASP A 396 7.30 -1.71 17.42
C ASP A 396 5.99 -1.23 18.10
N GLN A 397 5.32 -0.26 17.51
CA GLN A 397 4.03 0.29 17.94
C GLN A 397 2.90 -0.03 16.95
N HIS A 398 3.21 -0.70 15.85
CA HIS A 398 2.25 -0.97 14.79
C HIS A 398 1.52 -2.29 15.05
N PRO A 399 0.14 -2.32 15.05
CA PRO A 399 -0.66 -3.49 15.43
C PRO A 399 -0.46 -4.72 14.53
N TYR A 400 0.07 -4.54 13.33
CA TYR A 400 0.39 -5.66 12.45
C TYR A 400 1.71 -6.33 12.83
N TYR A 401 2.71 -5.59 13.30
CA TYR A 401 4.02 -6.12 13.67
C TYR A 401 4.10 -6.58 15.13
N LYS A 402 3.32 -5.96 16.01
CA LYS A 402 3.31 -6.25 17.45
C LYS A 402 1.92 -6.56 17.96
N LEU A 403 1.84 -7.53 18.86
CA LEU A 403 0.66 -7.71 19.70
C LEU A 403 0.65 -6.58 20.73
N LEU A 404 -0.11 -5.54 20.44
CA LEU A 404 -0.29 -4.44 21.37
C LEU A 404 -1.19 -4.91 22.53
N PRO A 405 -0.93 -4.50 23.79
CA PRO A 405 -1.87 -4.72 24.88
C PRO A 405 -3.23 -4.20 24.44
N ASN A 406 -4.31 -4.97 24.68
CA ASN A 406 -5.66 -4.53 24.41
C ASN A 406 -5.87 -3.18 25.08
N THR A 407 -5.84 -2.11 24.32
CA THR A 407 -6.43 -0.85 24.72
C THR A 407 -7.93 -1.13 24.76
N VAL A 408 -8.43 -1.43 25.97
CA VAL A 408 -9.85 -1.50 26.23
C VAL A 408 -10.42 -0.19 25.71
N LYS A 409 -11.16 -0.26 24.60
CA LYS A 409 -11.98 0.87 24.17
C LYS A 409 -13.09 0.99 25.24
N ASN A 410 -12.91 1.95 26.17
CA ASN A 410 -13.99 2.48 26.95
C ASN A 410 -14.95 3.27 26.07
#